data_ac35f83a66fd8548b76148c03e8ea8d9
#
_entry.id   ac35f83a66fd8548b76148c03e8ea8d9
#
_cell.length_a   1.000
_cell.length_b   1.000
_cell.length_c   1.000
_cell.angle_alpha   90.00
_cell.angle_beta   90.00
_cell.angle_gamma   90.00
#
_symmetry.space_group_name_H-M   'P 1'
#
loop_
_entity.id
_entity.type
_entity.pdbx_description
1 polymer ?
#
loop_
_entity_poly.entity_id
_entity_poly.type
_entity_poly.pdbx_seq_one_letter_code
_entity_poly.pdbx_strand_id
1 'polypeptide(L)'
;MILAYLLVTATAAHAQWHILDSHTTADLQGIDAVTHDVAWASGENGLVLRTEDGRTWQTCAVPPDAANLDFTAIQGFDTQAAVVMSSGKGRLSRVYKTTDGCRTWKRVFDNPNGSGSFESLHRATAVEMVLLGDPVDGKLSLYRSRDGGSTWSSFNEPGLNVPQTGGVVTATASITHVDWLMTFGTAGQVAAVYTFTVLCKTIPCSLSWVGKPTPVGQGSPTAGVASVAGRTYAGAPIPGVTGDVATSLTTTLVAVGGDPGNPDANAAVAAMSTDGGNTWRLAGMQPGGFRSAVAFDPKHQRFIAVGPNGTDVSSDDGVAWLPLRPGPHDTPDADKHWISLSLPYVVGTQGRIGVWGGALKE
;
A
#
# COMPACT_ATOMS: atom_id res chain seq x y z
N MET A 1 -28.99 -51.65 -6.33
CA MET A 1 -28.99 -50.26 -5.77
C MET A 1 -27.64 -49.67 -6.11
N ILE A 2 -27.57 -48.92 -7.22
CA ILE A 2 -26.30 -48.29 -7.69
C ILE A 2 -26.27 -46.88 -7.11
N LEU A 3 -25.30 -46.65 -6.23
CA LEU A 3 -25.03 -45.33 -5.64
C LEU A 3 -24.23 -44.51 -6.68
N ALA A 4 -24.88 -43.53 -7.30
CA ALA A 4 -24.22 -42.56 -8.17
C ALA A 4 -23.53 -41.50 -7.28
N TYR A 5 -22.18 -41.49 -7.25
CA TYR A 5 -21.43 -40.40 -6.69
C TYR A 5 -21.46 -39.21 -7.67
N LEU A 6 -22.20 -38.15 -7.30
CA LEU A 6 -22.07 -36.86 -7.96
C LEU A 6 -20.72 -36.27 -7.55
N LEU A 7 -19.74 -36.29 -8.45
CA LEU A 7 -18.56 -35.44 -8.35
C LEU A 7 -19.01 -33.98 -8.61
N VAL A 8 -19.18 -33.22 -7.54
CA VAL A 8 -19.27 -31.75 -7.64
C VAL A 8 -17.83 -31.28 -7.91
N THR A 9 -17.51 -31.03 -9.16
CA THR A 9 -16.32 -30.28 -9.54
C THR A 9 -16.55 -28.83 -9.10
N ALA A 10 -16.04 -28.46 -7.93
CA ALA A 10 -15.88 -27.07 -7.58
C ALA A 10 -14.90 -26.46 -8.62
N THR A 11 -15.43 -25.73 -9.59
CA THR A 11 -14.64 -24.82 -10.41
C THR A 11 -14.11 -23.75 -9.45
N ALA A 12 -12.86 -23.91 -9.01
CA ALA A 12 -12.16 -22.83 -8.35
C ALA A 12 -12.17 -21.65 -9.33
N ALA A 13 -12.88 -20.59 -8.98
CA ALA A 13 -12.83 -19.34 -9.73
C ALA A 13 -11.39 -18.82 -9.56
N HIS A 14 -10.57 -19.08 -10.55
CA HIS A 14 -9.20 -18.57 -10.59
C HIS A 14 -9.28 -17.08 -10.86
N ALA A 15 -9.25 -16.28 -9.82
CA ALA A 15 -8.98 -14.86 -9.94
C ALA A 15 -7.50 -14.73 -10.30
N GLN A 16 -7.21 -14.18 -11.45
CA GLN A 16 -5.87 -14.09 -12.03
C GLN A 16 -5.58 -12.67 -12.45
N TRP A 17 -4.29 -12.32 -12.51
CA TRP A 17 -3.86 -11.08 -13.08
C TRP A 17 -3.83 -11.20 -14.61
N HIS A 18 -4.66 -10.42 -15.32
CA HIS A 18 -4.55 -10.25 -16.75
C HIS A 18 -3.53 -9.16 -17.05
N ILE A 19 -2.50 -9.53 -17.80
CA ILE A 19 -1.42 -8.61 -18.16
C ILE A 19 -1.90 -7.67 -19.25
N LEU A 20 -1.70 -6.36 -19.03
CA LEU A 20 -2.00 -5.29 -19.98
C LEU A 20 -0.69 -4.74 -20.57
N ASP A 21 -0.76 -4.25 -21.82
CA ASP A 21 0.36 -3.58 -22.46
C ASP A 21 0.48 -2.13 -21.95
N SER A 22 1.59 -1.83 -21.32
CA SER A 22 1.92 -0.50 -20.82
C SER A 22 2.73 0.33 -21.82
N HIS A 23 3.19 -0.28 -22.92
CA HIS A 23 4.07 0.32 -23.92
C HIS A 23 5.41 0.83 -23.37
N THR A 24 5.89 0.28 -22.24
CA THR A 24 7.17 0.62 -21.63
C THR A 24 7.87 -0.61 -21.06
N THR A 25 9.18 -0.51 -20.87
CA THR A 25 10.00 -1.51 -20.17
C THR A 25 10.60 -0.97 -18.87
N ALA A 26 10.28 0.27 -18.49
CA ALA A 26 10.70 0.85 -17.23
C ALA A 26 9.96 0.21 -16.06
N ASP A 27 10.61 0.04 -14.93
CA ASP A 27 9.96 -0.48 -13.73
C ASP A 27 8.89 0.49 -13.23
N LEU A 28 7.68 -0.04 -13.00
CA LEU A 28 6.56 0.70 -12.44
C LEU A 28 6.51 0.45 -10.94
N GLN A 29 6.51 1.54 -10.15
CA GLN A 29 6.69 1.49 -8.69
C GLN A 29 5.46 1.96 -7.92
N GLY A 30 4.65 2.83 -8.51
CA GLY A 30 3.42 3.36 -7.91
C GLY A 30 2.21 3.11 -8.79
N ILE A 31 1.06 2.86 -8.17
CA ILE A 31 -0.25 2.70 -8.81
C ILE A 31 -1.34 3.26 -7.91
N ASP A 32 -2.30 3.98 -8.49
CA ASP A 32 -3.52 4.38 -7.80
C ASP A 32 -4.74 4.20 -8.72
N ALA A 33 -5.66 3.35 -8.31
CA ALA A 33 -6.95 3.12 -8.94
C ALA A 33 -7.96 4.13 -8.39
N VAL A 34 -8.27 5.17 -9.16
CA VAL A 34 -9.30 6.15 -8.80
C VAL A 34 -10.70 5.53 -8.90
N THR A 35 -10.90 4.78 -9.96
CA THR A 35 -12.11 3.96 -10.22
C THR A 35 -11.69 2.65 -10.89
N HIS A 36 -12.66 1.84 -11.26
CA HIS A 36 -12.40 0.65 -12.08
C HIS A 36 -11.77 0.99 -13.45
N ASP A 37 -12.16 2.09 -14.07
CA ASP A 37 -11.74 2.45 -15.44
C ASP A 37 -10.63 3.53 -15.44
N VAL A 38 -10.44 4.25 -14.33
CA VAL A 38 -9.47 5.34 -14.21
C VAL A 38 -8.38 4.99 -13.22
N ALA A 39 -7.15 4.94 -13.70
CA ALA A 39 -5.98 4.69 -12.87
C ALA A 39 -4.74 5.44 -13.36
N TRP A 40 -3.79 5.64 -12.46
CA TRP A 40 -2.51 6.27 -12.68
C TRP A 40 -1.39 5.37 -12.20
N ALA A 41 -0.33 5.24 -12.99
CA ALA A 41 0.88 4.51 -12.61
C ALA A 41 2.11 5.40 -12.74
N SER A 42 3.13 5.13 -11.94
CA SER A 42 4.39 5.87 -11.94
C SER A 42 5.59 4.93 -11.83
N GLY A 43 6.74 5.36 -12.31
CA GLY A 43 7.94 4.53 -12.32
C GLY A 43 9.23 5.30 -12.56
N GLU A 44 10.22 4.58 -13.02
CA GLU A 44 11.58 5.07 -13.24
C GLU A 44 11.63 6.18 -14.30
N ASN A 45 12.69 7.00 -14.22
CA ASN A 45 13.04 8.00 -15.23
C ASN A 45 11.94 9.03 -15.51
N GLY A 46 11.20 9.44 -14.48
CA GLY A 46 10.12 10.43 -14.58
C GLY A 46 8.87 9.92 -15.27
N LEU A 47 8.72 8.61 -15.44
CA LEU A 47 7.60 7.99 -16.12
C LEU A 47 6.32 8.11 -15.30
N VAL A 48 5.26 8.56 -15.97
CA VAL A 48 3.89 8.46 -15.49
C VAL A 48 3.02 7.92 -16.62
N LEU A 49 2.15 6.99 -16.29
CA LEU A 49 1.13 6.43 -17.18
C LEU A 49 -0.25 6.70 -16.60
N ARG A 50 -1.27 6.78 -17.46
CA ARG A 50 -2.67 6.82 -17.02
C ARG A 50 -3.57 6.02 -17.96
N THR A 51 -4.71 5.60 -17.44
CA THR A 51 -5.81 5.03 -18.21
C THR A 51 -7.13 5.71 -17.87
N GLU A 52 -8.03 5.80 -18.84
CA GLU A 52 -9.39 6.33 -18.71
C GLU A 52 -10.46 5.26 -19.01
N ASP A 53 -10.04 4.08 -19.49
CA ASP A 53 -10.90 2.97 -19.88
C ASP A 53 -10.54 1.64 -19.19
N GLY A 54 -9.52 1.66 -18.32
CA GLY A 54 -9.01 0.49 -17.64
C GLY A 54 -8.25 -0.50 -18.50
N ARG A 55 -7.99 -0.18 -19.77
CA ARG A 55 -7.39 -1.08 -20.75
C ARG A 55 -6.19 -0.46 -21.48
N THR A 56 -6.37 0.77 -21.96
CA THR A 56 -5.37 1.49 -22.75
C THR A 56 -4.58 2.41 -21.84
N TRP A 57 -3.27 2.21 -21.77
CA TRP A 57 -2.39 3.04 -20.97
C TRP A 57 -1.67 4.06 -21.85
N GLN A 58 -1.70 5.31 -21.43
CA GLN A 58 -1.14 6.45 -22.13
C GLN A 58 0.05 7.00 -21.35
N THR A 59 1.16 7.27 -22.06
CA THR A 59 2.32 7.92 -21.46
C THR A 59 2.06 9.41 -21.29
N CYS A 60 2.33 9.92 -20.11
CA CYS A 60 2.24 11.32 -19.75
C CYS A 60 3.49 12.12 -20.17
N ALA A 61 3.36 13.45 -20.23
CA ALA A 61 4.55 14.32 -20.33
C ALA A 61 5.43 14.14 -19.08
N VAL A 62 6.75 14.12 -19.27
CA VAL A 62 7.70 14.05 -18.15
C VAL A 62 7.66 15.38 -17.37
N PRO A 63 7.52 15.36 -16.05
CA PRO A 63 7.56 16.57 -15.25
C PRO A 63 8.88 17.34 -15.38
N PRO A 64 8.91 18.66 -15.20
CA PRO A 64 10.12 19.46 -15.32
C PRO A 64 11.24 18.97 -14.39
N ASP A 65 12.46 18.82 -14.91
CA ASP A 65 13.64 18.36 -14.20
C ASP A 65 13.49 16.97 -13.51
N ALA A 66 12.62 16.09 -14.06
CA ALA A 66 12.33 14.79 -13.47
C ALA A 66 12.76 13.59 -14.33
N ALA A 67 13.40 13.79 -15.48
CA ALA A 67 13.80 12.71 -16.39
C ALA A 67 14.74 11.65 -15.78
N ASN A 68 15.39 11.96 -14.65
CA ASN A 68 16.28 11.04 -13.91
C ASN A 68 15.75 10.77 -12.50
N LEU A 69 14.46 10.98 -12.25
CA LEU A 69 13.84 10.70 -10.95
C LEU A 69 12.98 9.44 -11.05
N ASP A 70 13.01 8.65 -10.01
CA ASP A 70 12.14 7.48 -9.88
C ASP A 70 10.91 7.86 -9.07
N PHE A 71 9.74 7.77 -9.70
CA PHE A 71 8.47 8.05 -9.07
C PHE A 71 7.92 6.81 -8.38
N THR A 72 8.03 6.78 -7.06
CA THR A 72 7.68 5.63 -6.21
C THR A 72 6.23 5.63 -5.74
N ALA A 73 5.54 6.77 -5.81
CA ALA A 73 4.13 6.87 -5.42
C ALA A 73 3.37 7.88 -6.28
N ILE A 74 2.11 7.57 -6.55
CA ILE A 74 1.18 8.42 -7.27
C ILE A 74 -0.20 8.35 -6.62
N GLN A 75 -0.93 9.48 -6.62
CA GLN A 75 -2.32 9.55 -6.18
C GLN A 75 -3.14 10.33 -7.20
N GLY A 76 -4.09 9.65 -7.82
CA GLY A 76 -5.04 10.25 -8.77
C GLY A 76 -6.25 10.83 -8.05
N PHE A 77 -6.84 11.88 -8.60
CA PHE A 77 -8.13 12.42 -8.15
C PHE A 77 -9.25 12.08 -9.14
N ASP A 78 -8.93 12.15 -10.41
CA ASP A 78 -9.80 11.87 -11.55
C ASP A 78 -8.95 11.61 -12.81
N THR A 79 -9.52 11.75 -14.01
CA THR A 79 -8.80 11.62 -15.28
C THR A 79 -7.86 12.79 -15.57
N GLN A 80 -7.98 13.94 -14.88
CA GLN A 80 -7.25 15.16 -15.17
C GLN A 80 -6.21 15.50 -14.10
N ALA A 81 -6.46 15.14 -12.84
CA ALA A 81 -5.65 15.57 -11.72
C ALA A 81 -4.98 14.39 -11.02
N ALA A 82 -3.67 14.53 -10.77
CA ALA A 82 -2.86 13.59 -10.00
C ALA A 82 -1.70 14.30 -9.31
N VAL A 83 -1.19 13.68 -8.25
CA VAL A 83 0.04 14.05 -7.55
C VAL A 83 0.98 12.87 -7.58
N VAL A 84 2.23 13.10 -8.01
CA VAL A 84 3.28 12.08 -8.07
C VAL A 84 4.47 12.50 -7.22
N MET A 85 5.13 11.53 -6.60
CA MET A 85 6.24 11.72 -5.69
C MET A 85 7.44 10.89 -6.15
N SER A 86 8.63 11.51 -6.18
CA SER A 86 9.89 10.79 -6.29
C SER A 86 10.52 10.54 -4.93
N SER A 87 11.25 9.43 -4.82
CA SER A 87 12.05 9.07 -3.66
C SER A 87 13.55 9.25 -3.93
N GLY A 88 14.30 9.42 -2.87
CA GLY A 88 15.76 9.59 -2.86
C GLY A 88 16.20 10.73 -1.94
N LYS A 89 17.47 10.72 -1.55
CA LYS A 89 17.97 11.67 -0.55
C LYS A 89 17.91 13.13 -1.01
N GLY A 90 17.38 13.97 -0.14
CA GLY A 90 17.33 15.42 -0.33
C GLY A 90 16.58 15.81 -1.60
N ARG A 91 17.25 16.48 -2.52
CA ARG A 91 16.67 17.02 -3.75
C ARG A 91 16.16 15.97 -4.76
N LEU A 92 16.42 14.69 -4.55
CA LEU A 92 15.84 13.61 -5.35
C LEU A 92 14.40 13.31 -4.93
N SER A 93 13.99 13.72 -3.74
CA SER A 93 12.61 13.62 -3.25
C SER A 93 11.84 14.88 -3.57
N ARG A 94 10.89 14.78 -4.49
CA ARG A 94 10.06 15.89 -5.00
C ARG A 94 8.62 15.46 -5.19
N VAL A 95 7.73 16.44 -5.17
CA VAL A 95 6.30 16.24 -5.46
C VAL A 95 5.90 17.11 -6.62
N TYR A 96 5.19 16.51 -7.58
CA TYR A 96 4.63 17.19 -8.73
C TYR A 96 3.12 16.98 -8.79
N LYS A 97 2.41 17.96 -9.33
CA LYS A 97 0.95 17.92 -9.53
C LYS A 97 0.60 18.28 -10.95
N THR A 98 -0.35 17.55 -11.53
CA THR A 98 -1.04 17.88 -12.77
C THR A 98 -2.52 18.15 -12.51
N THR A 99 -3.16 18.93 -13.38
CA THR A 99 -4.61 19.21 -13.40
C THR A 99 -5.18 19.25 -14.81
N ASP A 100 -4.42 18.76 -15.80
CA ASP A 100 -4.77 18.84 -17.22
C ASP A 100 -4.60 17.51 -17.97
N GLY A 101 -4.74 16.39 -17.23
CA GLY A 101 -4.55 15.06 -17.78
C GLY A 101 -3.10 14.75 -18.13
N CYS A 102 -2.19 15.19 -17.30
CA CYS A 102 -0.74 15.02 -17.39
C CYS A 102 -0.07 15.61 -18.65
N ARG A 103 -0.71 16.57 -19.30
CA ARG A 103 -0.08 17.33 -20.39
C ARG A 103 1.01 18.24 -19.85
N THR A 104 0.78 18.80 -18.66
CA THR A 104 1.77 19.59 -17.92
C THR A 104 1.81 19.22 -16.45
N TRP A 105 2.97 19.47 -15.83
CA TRP A 105 3.20 19.22 -14.41
C TRP A 105 3.80 20.46 -13.76
N LYS A 106 3.39 20.71 -12.51
CA LYS A 106 3.98 21.73 -11.65
C LYS A 106 4.70 21.03 -10.50
N ARG A 107 5.98 21.37 -10.28
CA ARG A 107 6.67 21.01 -9.04
C ARG A 107 6.07 21.80 -7.88
N VAL A 108 5.53 21.12 -6.88
CA VAL A 108 4.76 21.71 -5.77
C VAL A 108 5.46 21.59 -4.43
N PHE A 109 6.42 20.65 -4.29
CA PHE A 109 7.19 20.50 -3.07
C PHE A 109 8.55 19.86 -3.32
N ASP A 110 9.57 20.33 -2.64
CA ASP A 110 10.90 19.74 -2.55
C ASP A 110 11.15 19.30 -1.11
N ASN A 111 11.88 18.21 -0.92
CA ASN A 111 12.28 17.78 0.41
C ASN A 111 13.14 18.87 1.09
N PRO A 112 12.69 19.45 2.20
CA PRO A 112 13.47 20.46 2.91
C PRO A 112 14.66 19.86 3.66
N ASN A 113 14.71 18.53 3.78
CA ASN A 113 15.77 17.83 4.50
C ASN A 113 16.75 17.16 3.53
N GLY A 114 18.02 17.52 3.61
CA GLY A 114 19.05 17.02 2.70
C GLY A 114 19.47 15.56 2.93
N SER A 115 19.15 14.97 4.07
CA SER A 115 19.57 13.61 4.44
C SER A 115 18.44 12.57 4.38
N GLY A 116 17.17 13.00 4.42
CA GLY A 116 16.01 12.12 4.35
C GLY A 116 15.49 11.90 2.94
N SER A 117 14.72 10.85 2.73
CA SER A 117 13.98 10.52 1.51
C SER A 117 12.48 10.61 1.76
N PHE A 118 11.67 10.85 0.72
CA PHE A 118 10.24 10.64 0.76
C PHE A 118 9.94 9.16 0.47
N GLU A 119 9.04 8.55 1.25
CA GLU A 119 8.80 7.11 1.18
C GLU A 119 7.35 6.75 0.85
N SER A 120 6.39 7.57 1.28
CA SER A 120 4.98 7.28 1.04
C SER A 120 4.17 8.54 0.83
N LEU A 121 3.25 8.50 -0.13
CA LEU A 121 2.28 9.54 -0.44
C LEU A 121 0.88 8.96 -0.36
N HIS A 122 0.00 9.60 0.41
CA HIS A 122 -1.37 9.13 0.61
C HIS A 122 -2.38 10.26 0.52
N ARG A 123 -3.48 10.01 -0.18
CA ARG A 123 -4.63 10.90 -0.29
C ARG A 123 -5.71 10.47 0.70
N ALA A 124 -5.83 11.21 1.80
CA ALA A 124 -6.82 10.96 2.84
C ALA A 124 -8.25 11.37 2.41
N THR A 125 -8.36 12.52 1.76
CA THR A 125 -9.62 13.05 1.21
C THR A 125 -9.36 13.75 -0.13
N ALA A 126 -10.38 14.36 -0.73
CA ALA A 126 -10.21 15.15 -1.96
C ALA A 126 -9.23 16.33 -1.80
N VAL A 127 -9.05 16.84 -0.59
CA VAL A 127 -8.19 18.00 -0.31
C VAL A 127 -7.03 17.68 0.62
N GLU A 128 -7.12 16.60 1.40
CA GLU A 128 -6.14 16.24 2.40
C GLU A 128 -5.21 15.14 1.91
N MET A 129 -3.90 15.43 1.95
CA MET A 129 -2.86 14.47 1.63
C MET A 129 -1.79 14.46 2.71
N VAL A 130 -1.18 13.29 2.90
CA VAL A 130 -0.07 13.07 3.83
C VAL A 130 1.10 12.47 3.07
N LEU A 131 2.29 12.97 3.36
CA LEU A 131 3.55 12.48 2.84
C LEU A 131 4.43 12.09 4.03
N LEU A 132 4.94 10.87 3.99
CA LEU A 132 5.84 10.30 4.98
C LEU A 132 7.24 10.20 4.38
N GLY A 133 8.24 10.59 5.14
CA GLY A 133 9.64 10.43 4.79
C GLY A 133 10.43 9.72 5.88
N ASP A 134 11.63 9.34 5.53
CA ASP A 134 12.58 8.70 6.42
C ASP A 134 12.81 9.49 7.70
N PRO A 135 13.17 8.80 8.77
CA PRO A 135 13.55 9.45 10.01
C PRO A 135 14.77 10.35 9.84
N VAL A 136 14.65 11.56 10.34
CA VAL A 136 15.75 12.51 10.47
C VAL A 136 15.87 12.88 11.94
N ASP A 137 17.09 12.78 12.47
CA ASP A 137 17.38 13.02 13.91
C ASP A 137 16.44 12.22 14.84
N GLY A 138 16.14 10.97 14.48
CA GLY A 138 15.30 10.07 15.28
C GLY A 138 13.81 10.33 15.22
N LYS A 139 13.34 11.21 14.31
CA LYS A 139 11.92 11.52 14.10
C LYS A 139 11.53 11.25 12.67
N LEU A 140 10.41 10.59 12.46
CA LEU A 140 9.82 10.43 11.12
C LEU A 140 9.44 11.80 10.56
N SER A 141 9.76 12.00 9.28
CA SER A 141 9.41 13.23 8.56
C SER A 141 7.98 13.11 8.04
N LEU A 142 7.11 13.99 8.52
CA LEU A 142 5.71 14.00 8.11
C LEU A 142 5.34 15.38 7.53
N TYR A 143 4.69 15.37 6.36
CA TYR A 143 4.20 16.58 5.72
C TYR A 143 2.73 16.40 5.34
N ARG A 144 1.99 17.51 5.34
CA ARG A 144 0.57 17.54 5.06
C ARG A 144 0.24 18.61 4.02
N SER A 145 -0.66 18.28 3.13
CA SER A 145 -1.36 19.22 2.26
C SER A 145 -2.83 19.27 2.64
N ARG A 146 -3.46 20.46 2.51
CA ARG A 146 -4.90 20.68 2.73
C ARG A 146 -5.58 21.26 1.50
N ASP A 147 -4.91 21.25 0.35
CA ASP A 147 -5.37 21.83 -0.92
C ASP A 147 -5.14 20.86 -2.10
N GLY A 148 -5.27 19.56 -1.81
CA GLY A 148 -5.11 18.52 -2.81
C GLY A 148 -3.69 18.42 -3.38
N GLY A 149 -2.68 18.62 -2.54
CA GLY A 149 -1.27 18.49 -2.91
C GLY A 149 -0.66 19.73 -3.58
N SER A 150 -1.34 20.90 -3.56
CA SER A 150 -0.81 22.11 -4.18
C SER A 150 0.23 22.82 -3.32
N THR A 151 0.07 22.76 -1.99
CA THR A 151 1.04 23.25 -1.00
C THR A 151 1.25 22.26 0.12
N TRP A 152 2.43 22.28 0.73
CA TRP A 152 2.83 21.31 1.76
C TRP A 152 3.46 22.01 2.95
N SER A 153 3.21 21.51 4.14
CA SER A 153 3.82 21.97 5.39
C SER A 153 4.25 20.79 6.25
N SER A 154 5.29 20.99 7.04
CA SER A 154 5.71 19.98 8.02
C SER A 154 4.63 19.83 9.09
N PHE A 155 4.48 18.63 9.55
CA PHE A 155 3.46 18.23 10.48
C PHE A 155 4.13 17.46 11.63
N ASN A 156 4.34 18.14 12.76
CA ASN A 156 4.94 17.55 13.94
C ASN A 156 3.84 16.99 14.86
N GLU A 157 3.77 15.69 14.95
CA GLU A 157 2.82 15.00 15.81
C GLU A 157 3.53 14.25 16.95
N PRO A 158 2.96 14.24 18.15
CA PRO A 158 3.44 13.40 19.24
C PRO A 158 3.41 11.90 18.84
N GLY A 159 4.40 11.14 19.31
CA GLY A 159 4.44 9.68 19.10
C GLY A 159 5.15 9.19 17.84
N LEU A 160 5.61 10.08 16.97
CA LEU A 160 6.38 9.73 15.75
C LEU A 160 7.88 9.52 16.02
N ASN A 161 8.28 9.30 17.25
CA ASN A 161 9.66 8.97 17.57
C ASN A 161 9.97 7.53 17.13
N VAL A 162 11.08 7.38 16.40
CA VAL A 162 11.62 6.06 16.10
C VAL A 162 12.42 5.56 17.29
N PRO A 163 12.30 4.27 17.66
CA PRO A 163 13.16 3.71 18.71
C PRO A 163 14.64 3.93 18.36
N GLN A 164 15.37 4.52 19.27
CA GLN A 164 16.83 4.76 19.16
C GLN A 164 17.57 3.43 19.40
N THR A 165 17.54 2.53 18.44
CA THR A 165 18.17 1.20 18.54
C THR A 165 19.51 1.10 17.83
N GLY A 166 20.04 2.25 17.34
CA GLY A 166 21.34 2.29 16.67
C GLY A 166 21.37 1.73 15.23
N GLY A 167 20.22 1.35 14.68
CA GLY A 167 20.06 0.85 13.32
C GLY A 167 19.30 1.82 12.41
N VAL A 168 19.40 1.58 11.10
CA VAL A 168 18.63 2.30 10.09
C VAL A 168 17.16 1.86 10.21
N VAL A 169 16.25 2.81 10.37
CA VAL A 169 14.80 2.59 10.26
C VAL A 169 14.34 3.37 9.04
N THR A 170 13.65 2.71 8.14
CA THR A 170 13.05 3.32 6.96
C THR A 170 11.53 3.25 7.06
N ALA A 171 10.84 4.29 6.62
CA ALA A 171 9.39 4.26 6.49
C ALA A 171 9.06 3.56 5.17
N THR A 172 8.64 2.31 5.22
CA THR A 172 8.54 1.47 4.02
C THR A 172 7.12 1.18 3.58
N ALA A 173 6.15 1.24 4.48
CA ALA A 173 4.79 0.89 4.14
C ALA A 173 4.00 2.11 3.70
N SER A 174 3.22 1.95 2.63
CA SER A 174 2.25 2.96 2.21
C SER A 174 1.29 3.29 3.36
N ILE A 175 1.04 4.58 3.56
CA ILE A 175 0.00 5.02 4.48
C ILE A 175 -1.33 4.49 3.96
N THR A 176 -2.05 3.78 4.82
CA THR A 176 -3.37 3.28 4.50
C THR A 176 -4.41 3.88 5.44
N HIS A 177 -5.60 4.12 4.93
CA HIS A 177 -6.77 4.43 5.74
C HIS A 177 -7.65 3.20 5.85
N VAL A 178 -8.03 2.92 7.09
CA VAL A 178 -9.10 1.97 7.39
C VAL A 178 -10.12 2.75 8.20
N ASP A 179 -11.14 3.27 7.55
CA ASP A 179 -12.08 4.26 8.05
C ASP A 179 -11.37 5.51 8.61
N TRP A 180 -11.41 5.73 9.93
CA TRP A 180 -10.77 6.84 10.62
C TRP A 180 -9.32 6.54 11.08
N LEU A 181 -8.84 5.30 10.86
CA LEU A 181 -7.52 4.84 11.29
C LEU A 181 -6.51 5.02 10.16
N MET A 182 -5.48 5.81 10.38
CA MET A 182 -4.34 5.93 9.46
C MET A 182 -3.19 5.07 9.99
N THR A 183 -2.58 4.26 9.14
CA THR A 183 -1.47 3.38 9.52
C THR A 183 -0.34 3.42 8.51
N PHE A 184 0.87 3.16 8.97
CA PHE A 184 2.03 2.87 8.12
C PHE A 184 3.00 1.93 8.82
N GLY A 185 3.88 1.29 8.08
CA GLY A 185 4.91 0.40 8.61
C GLY A 185 6.32 0.95 8.51
N THR A 186 7.23 0.32 9.24
CA THR A 186 8.67 0.59 9.16
C THR A 186 9.44 -0.70 8.95
N ALA A 187 10.60 -0.60 8.31
CA ALA A 187 11.60 -1.66 8.19
C ALA A 187 12.89 -1.27 8.91
N GLY A 188 13.81 -2.20 9.02
CA GLY A 188 15.08 -2.02 9.69
C GLY A 188 15.16 -2.83 10.99
N GLN A 189 16.00 -2.42 11.92
CA GLN A 189 16.22 -3.18 13.16
C GLN A 189 14.97 -3.34 14.03
N VAL A 190 14.01 -2.44 13.90
CA VAL A 190 12.68 -2.54 14.54
C VAL A 190 11.62 -2.39 13.48
N ALA A 191 11.02 -3.50 13.05
CA ALA A 191 9.81 -3.48 12.25
C ALA A 191 8.61 -3.16 13.16
N ALA A 192 7.90 -2.09 12.84
CA ALA A 192 6.75 -1.64 13.62
C ALA A 192 5.63 -1.15 12.69
N VAL A 193 4.40 -1.22 13.18
CA VAL A 193 3.27 -0.50 12.58
C VAL A 193 2.90 0.67 13.48
N TYR A 194 2.83 1.84 12.89
CA TYR A 194 2.37 3.07 13.51
C TYR A 194 0.92 3.27 13.16
N THR A 195 0.12 3.55 14.17
CA THR A 195 -1.32 3.78 14.03
C THR A 195 -1.66 5.14 14.63
N PHE A 196 -2.35 5.99 13.85
CA PHE A 196 -2.89 7.25 14.34
C PHE A 196 -4.20 6.98 15.06
N THR A 197 -4.27 7.28 16.31
CA THR A 197 -5.41 6.95 17.17
C THR A 197 -5.90 8.15 17.94
N VAL A 198 -7.21 8.16 18.17
CA VAL A 198 -7.88 9.13 19.05
C VAL A 198 -7.90 8.57 20.46
N LEU A 199 -7.14 9.17 21.36
CA LEU A 199 -7.09 8.78 22.77
C LEU A 199 -8.03 9.67 23.59
N CYS A 200 -9.20 9.15 23.94
CA CYS A 200 -10.19 9.81 24.81
C CYS A 200 -10.08 9.32 26.25
N LYS A 201 -8.97 9.58 26.93
CA LYS A 201 -8.87 9.33 28.39
C LYS A 201 -9.52 10.45 29.21
N THR A 202 -9.61 11.65 28.64
CA THR A 202 -10.24 12.84 29.19
C THR A 202 -10.79 13.67 28.01
N ILE A 203 -11.75 14.55 28.24
CA ILE A 203 -12.21 15.53 27.25
C ILE A 203 -11.40 16.83 27.44
N PRO A 204 -10.74 17.37 26.39
CA PRO A 204 -10.78 16.93 24.99
C PRO A 204 -9.92 15.68 24.73
N CYS A 205 -10.32 14.88 23.73
CA CYS A 205 -9.55 13.73 23.25
C CYS A 205 -8.21 14.20 22.69
N SER A 206 -7.14 13.43 22.91
CA SER A 206 -5.85 13.66 22.25
C SER A 206 -5.70 12.75 21.04
N LEU A 207 -5.10 13.30 19.99
CA LEU A 207 -4.68 12.57 18.80
C LEU A 207 -3.21 12.20 18.98
N SER A 208 -2.84 10.97 18.69
CA SER A 208 -1.45 10.52 18.83
C SER A 208 -1.14 9.34 17.91
N TRP A 209 0.08 9.30 17.42
CA TRP A 209 0.63 8.13 16.79
C TRP A 209 1.14 7.14 17.84
N VAL A 210 0.80 5.87 17.66
CA VAL A 210 1.27 4.78 18.53
C VAL A 210 1.97 3.76 17.65
N GLY A 211 3.29 3.60 17.84
CA GLY A 211 4.08 2.57 17.19
C GLY A 211 4.05 1.27 18.00
N LYS A 212 3.75 0.16 17.35
CA LYS A 212 3.78 -1.19 17.93
C LYS A 212 4.72 -2.09 17.15
N PRO A 213 5.69 -2.75 17.81
CA PRO A 213 6.55 -3.72 17.14
C PRO A 213 5.71 -4.84 16.52
N THR A 214 6.10 -5.28 15.33
CA THR A 214 5.51 -6.44 14.65
C THR A 214 6.53 -7.56 14.51
N PRO A 215 6.11 -8.82 14.45
CA PRO A 215 7.03 -9.91 14.21
C PRO A 215 7.48 -10.04 12.74
N VAL A 216 7.06 -9.15 11.83
CA VAL A 216 7.43 -9.18 10.40
C VAL A 216 8.88 -8.75 10.24
N GLY A 217 9.72 -9.62 9.66
CA GLY A 217 11.08 -9.29 9.22
C GLY A 217 12.04 -8.79 10.30
N GLN A 218 11.81 -9.10 11.58
CA GLN A 218 12.66 -8.61 12.66
C GLN A 218 14.11 -9.10 12.57
N GLY A 219 15.04 -8.22 12.92
CA GLY A 219 16.45 -8.58 13.11
C GLY A 219 17.32 -8.41 11.85
N SER A 220 16.78 -7.94 10.74
CA SER A 220 17.53 -7.58 9.53
C SER A 220 17.52 -6.05 9.34
N PRO A 221 18.61 -5.45 8.86
CA PRO A 221 18.65 -4.00 8.58
C PRO A 221 17.76 -3.57 7.41
N THR A 222 17.34 -4.50 6.54
CA THR A 222 16.54 -4.26 5.33
C THR A 222 15.15 -4.85 5.40
N ALA A 223 14.92 -5.82 6.28
CA ALA A 223 13.64 -6.49 6.42
C ALA A 223 12.68 -5.69 7.30
N GLY A 224 11.38 -5.87 7.08
CA GLY A 224 10.34 -5.24 7.87
C GLY A 224 9.00 -5.23 7.19
N VAL A 225 8.15 -4.30 7.62
CA VAL A 225 6.82 -4.11 7.05
C VAL A 225 6.93 -3.31 5.76
N ALA A 226 6.49 -3.87 4.65
CA ALA A 226 6.44 -3.20 3.35
C ALA A 226 5.07 -2.58 3.07
N SER A 227 3.99 -3.19 3.56
CA SER A 227 2.64 -2.69 3.33
C SER A 227 1.69 -3.12 4.43
N VAL A 228 0.68 -2.28 4.70
CA VAL A 228 -0.40 -2.55 5.65
C VAL A 228 -1.73 -2.35 4.96
N ALA A 229 -2.67 -3.27 5.15
CA ALA A 229 -4.06 -3.09 4.76
C ALA A 229 -4.97 -3.49 5.93
N GLY A 230 -6.23 -3.06 5.88
CA GLY A 230 -7.16 -3.42 6.93
C GLY A 230 -8.61 -3.39 6.48
N ARG A 231 -9.46 -3.88 7.36
CA ARG A 231 -10.91 -3.77 7.26
C ARG A 231 -11.52 -3.50 8.62
N THR A 232 -12.63 -2.77 8.62
CA THR A 232 -13.43 -2.56 9.82
C THR A 232 -14.80 -3.21 9.63
N TYR A 233 -15.32 -3.79 10.67
CA TYR A 233 -16.65 -4.40 10.70
C TYR A 233 -17.33 -4.15 12.05
N ALA A 234 -18.66 -4.23 12.05
CA ALA A 234 -19.45 -4.12 13.28
C ALA A 234 -19.09 -5.27 14.22
N GLY A 235 -18.62 -4.96 15.41
CA GLY A 235 -18.33 -5.92 16.47
C GLY A 235 -19.56 -6.21 17.32
N ALA A 236 -19.32 -6.69 18.54
CA ALA A 236 -20.39 -6.97 19.48
C ALA A 236 -21.15 -5.69 19.89
N PRO A 237 -22.46 -5.78 20.17
CA PRO A 237 -23.22 -4.67 20.73
C PRO A 237 -22.56 -4.13 22.02
N ILE A 238 -22.53 -2.80 22.14
CA ILE A 238 -22.01 -2.15 23.34
C ILE A 238 -23.10 -2.19 24.42
N PRO A 239 -22.89 -2.88 25.56
CA PRO A 239 -23.89 -2.96 26.61
C PRO A 239 -24.35 -1.58 27.10
N GLY A 240 -25.66 -1.34 27.14
CA GLY A 240 -26.24 -0.10 27.62
C GLY A 240 -26.26 1.06 26.61
N VAL A 241 -25.80 0.87 25.38
CA VAL A 241 -25.88 1.86 24.30
C VAL A 241 -26.96 1.44 23.30
N THR A 242 -27.85 2.38 22.95
CA THR A 242 -28.91 2.19 21.97
C THR A 242 -28.77 3.20 20.83
N GLY A 243 -29.17 2.83 19.61
CA GLY A 243 -29.04 3.66 18.39
C GLY A 243 -27.99 3.18 17.43
N ASP A 244 -27.69 3.97 16.39
CA ASP A 244 -26.80 3.59 15.28
C ASP A 244 -25.31 3.35 15.67
N VAL A 245 -24.89 3.79 16.87
CA VAL A 245 -23.56 3.54 17.44
C VAL A 245 -23.54 2.45 18.51
N ALA A 246 -24.56 1.61 18.56
CA ALA A 246 -24.72 0.57 19.59
C ALA A 246 -23.76 -0.62 19.44
N THR A 247 -22.94 -0.66 18.37
CA THR A 247 -21.96 -1.73 18.14
C THR A 247 -20.53 -1.18 18.23
N SER A 248 -19.63 -1.94 18.82
CA SER A 248 -18.21 -1.66 18.74
C SER A 248 -17.71 -1.85 17.31
N LEU A 249 -16.76 -1.02 16.87
CA LEU A 249 -16.05 -1.26 15.62
C LEU A 249 -14.83 -2.13 15.92
N THR A 250 -14.69 -3.20 15.17
CA THR A 250 -13.50 -4.07 15.20
C THR A 250 -12.70 -3.84 13.93
N THR A 251 -11.44 -3.50 14.08
CA THR A 251 -10.52 -3.29 12.95
C THR A 251 -9.48 -4.40 12.92
N THR A 252 -9.50 -5.16 11.85
CA THR A 252 -8.41 -6.08 11.51
C THR A 252 -7.41 -5.35 10.62
N LEU A 253 -6.13 -5.44 11.00
CA LEU A 253 -5.01 -4.98 10.19
C LEU A 253 -4.14 -6.18 9.81
N VAL A 254 -3.63 -6.15 8.59
CA VAL A 254 -2.67 -7.12 8.06
C VAL A 254 -1.45 -6.36 7.61
N ALA A 255 -0.28 -6.75 8.09
CA ALA A 255 1.01 -6.25 7.68
C ALA A 255 1.75 -7.33 6.89
N VAL A 256 2.29 -6.98 5.73
CA VAL A 256 3.15 -7.85 4.95
C VAL A 256 4.50 -7.18 4.70
N GLY A 257 5.52 -8.00 4.40
CA GLY A 257 6.86 -7.51 4.13
C GLY A 257 7.85 -8.66 4.05
N GLY A 258 8.85 -8.67 4.90
CA GLY A 258 9.98 -9.59 4.87
C GLY A 258 11.26 -8.90 4.44
N ASP A 259 12.20 -9.61 3.85
CA ASP A 259 13.47 -9.07 3.39
C ASP A 259 13.51 -8.95 1.85
N PRO A 260 13.48 -7.75 1.28
CA PRO A 260 13.59 -7.57 -0.18
C PRO A 260 14.93 -8.06 -0.75
N GLY A 261 15.99 -8.13 0.07
CA GLY A 261 17.30 -8.70 -0.31
C GLY A 261 17.32 -10.23 -0.36
N ASN A 262 16.30 -10.88 0.22
CA ASN A 262 16.10 -12.33 0.18
C ASN A 262 14.61 -12.65 -0.05
N PRO A 263 14.08 -12.36 -1.24
CA PRO A 263 12.65 -12.39 -1.51
C PRO A 263 12.02 -13.78 -1.43
N ASP A 264 12.80 -14.84 -1.48
CA ASP A 264 12.31 -16.22 -1.36
C ASP A 264 12.20 -16.70 0.11
N ALA A 265 12.76 -15.96 1.05
CA ALA A 265 12.59 -16.25 2.47
C ALA A 265 11.14 -16.01 2.88
N ASN A 266 10.48 -17.05 3.40
CA ASN A 266 9.07 -17.02 3.75
C ASN A 266 8.79 -17.04 5.26
N ALA A 267 9.82 -16.90 6.07
CA ALA A 267 9.66 -16.79 7.52
C ALA A 267 9.31 -15.35 7.91
N ALA A 268 8.25 -15.18 8.73
CA ALA A 268 7.85 -13.90 9.30
C ALA A 268 7.61 -12.79 8.25
N VAL A 269 6.92 -13.10 7.15
CA VAL A 269 6.58 -12.16 6.08
C VAL A 269 5.18 -11.57 6.20
N ALA A 270 4.31 -12.15 7.00
CA ALA A 270 2.96 -11.62 7.27
C ALA A 270 2.60 -11.74 8.74
N ALA A 271 1.95 -10.70 9.26
CA ALA A 271 1.37 -10.65 10.59
C ALA A 271 0.01 -9.96 10.56
N MET A 272 -0.81 -10.25 11.56
CA MET A 272 -2.15 -9.69 11.69
C MET A 272 -2.41 -9.14 13.09
N SER A 273 -3.31 -8.19 13.16
CA SER A 273 -3.87 -7.62 14.39
C SER A 273 -5.40 -7.61 14.27
N THR A 274 -6.11 -8.00 15.33
CA THR A 274 -7.58 -7.94 15.41
C THR A 274 -8.06 -6.88 16.40
N ASP A 275 -7.15 -6.04 16.90
CA ASP A 275 -7.42 -5.02 17.90
C ASP A 275 -6.93 -3.62 17.47
N GLY A 276 -6.98 -3.34 16.15
CA GLY A 276 -6.61 -2.04 15.59
C GLY A 276 -5.12 -1.72 15.68
N GLY A 277 -4.26 -2.74 15.68
CA GLY A 277 -2.80 -2.57 15.69
C GLY A 277 -2.16 -2.54 17.08
N ASN A 278 -2.92 -2.81 18.14
CA ASN A 278 -2.36 -2.83 19.52
C ASN A 278 -1.49 -4.06 19.77
N THR A 279 -1.91 -5.23 19.26
CA THR A 279 -1.14 -6.47 19.32
C THR A 279 -1.02 -7.12 17.96
N TRP A 280 0.12 -7.77 17.70
CA TRP A 280 0.44 -8.40 16.42
C TRP A 280 0.88 -9.85 16.62
N ARG A 281 0.41 -10.72 15.73
CA ARG A 281 0.83 -12.13 15.68
C ARG A 281 1.16 -12.53 14.26
N LEU A 282 2.12 -13.43 14.08
CA LEU A 282 2.44 -14.02 12.78
C LEU A 282 1.23 -14.75 12.20
N ALA A 283 1.09 -14.72 10.90
CA ALA A 283 0.21 -15.63 10.18
C ALA A 283 0.60 -17.09 10.47
N GLY A 284 -0.39 -17.95 10.63
CA GLY A 284 -0.15 -19.39 10.86
C GLY A 284 0.38 -20.10 9.61
N MET A 285 -0.07 -19.67 8.43
CA MET A 285 0.49 -20.05 7.14
C MET A 285 0.97 -18.77 6.44
N GLN A 286 2.29 -18.68 6.25
CA GLN A 286 2.94 -17.51 5.68
C GLN A 286 2.79 -17.45 4.16
N PRO A 287 2.83 -16.24 3.54
CA PRO A 287 3.02 -16.11 2.10
C PRO A 287 4.30 -16.78 1.60
N GLY A 288 4.38 -17.04 0.30
CA GLY A 288 5.50 -17.74 -0.34
C GLY A 288 6.82 -16.94 -0.42
N GLY A 289 6.99 -15.87 0.34
CA GLY A 289 8.17 -15.02 0.41
C GLY A 289 7.83 -13.54 0.56
N PHE A 290 8.79 -12.65 0.37
CA PHE A 290 8.61 -11.20 0.49
C PHE A 290 7.39 -10.69 -0.28
N ARG A 291 6.55 -9.88 0.38
CA ARG A 291 5.41 -9.21 -0.21
C ARG A 291 5.56 -7.69 -0.09
N SER A 292 5.58 -7.03 -1.25
CA SER A 292 5.79 -5.58 -1.36
C SER A 292 4.52 -4.77 -1.10
N ALA A 293 3.35 -5.35 -1.41
CA ALA A 293 2.07 -4.68 -1.21
C ALA A 293 0.96 -5.64 -0.79
N VAL A 294 -0.01 -5.12 -0.03
CA VAL A 294 -1.23 -5.83 0.37
C VAL A 294 -2.43 -4.89 0.25
N ALA A 295 -3.57 -5.41 -0.20
CA ALA A 295 -4.84 -4.71 -0.22
C ALA A 295 -5.98 -5.62 0.25
N PHE A 296 -7.05 -5.02 0.77
CA PHE A 296 -8.30 -5.72 1.08
C PHE A 296 -9.27 -5.61 -0.10
N ASP A 297 -9.79 -6.74 -0.55
CA ASP A 297 -10.86 -6.83 -1.55
C ASP A 297 -12.21 -6.92 -0.83
N PRO A 298 -12.97 -5.82 -0.73
CA PRO A 298 -14.24 -5.81 0.01
C PRO A 298 -15.35 -6.62 -0.67
N LYS A 299 -15.26 -6.79 -1.99
CA LYS A 299 -16.26 -7.58 -2.74
C LYS A 299 -16.19 -9.06 -2.39
N HIS A 300 -14.99 -9.59 -2.21
CA HIS A 300 -14.78 -11.02 -1.93
C HIS A 300 -14.30 -11.28 -0.50
N GLN A 301 -14.26 -10.24 0.35
CA GLN A 301 -13.89 -10.31 1.77
C GLN A 301 -12.56 -11.04 2.01
N ARG A 302 -11.50 -10.60 1.31
CA ARG A 302 -10.17 -11.22 1.36
C ARG A 302 -9.05 -10.20 1.22
N PHE A 303 -7.89 -10.54 1.73
CA PHE A 303 -6.65 -9.81 1.50
C PHE A 303 -5.89 -10.43 0.32
N ILE A 304 -5.25 -9.58 -0.48
CA ILE A 304 -4.40 -9.96 -1.60
C ILE A 304 -3.04 -9.34 -1.36
N ALA A 305 -2.00 -10.15 -1.33
CA ALA A 305 -0.62 -9.70 -1.17
C ALA A 305 0.20 -10.08 -2.40
N VAL A 306 0.99 -9.13 -2.90
CA VAL A 306 1.80 -9.28 -4.10
C VAL A 306 3.27 -9.00 -3.81
N GLY A 307 4.15 -9.59 -4.61
CA GLY A 307 5.59 -9.40 -4.51
C GLY A 307 6.34 -9.93 -5.73
N PRO A 308 7.68 -9.86 -5.72
CA PRO A 308 8.49 -10.23 -6.87
C PRO A 308 8.36 -11.70 -7.26
N ASN A 309 8.11 -12.58 -6.30
CA ASN A 309 8.10 -14.04 -6.51
C ASN A 309 6.69 -14.66 -6.42
N GLY A 310 5.62 -13.86 -6.28
CA GLY A 310 4.25 -14.39 -6.28
C GLY A 310 3.18 -13.47 -5.74
N THR A 311 1.96 -13.99 -5.82
CA THR A 311 0.74 -13.42 -5.24
C THR A 311 0.14 -14.43 -4.27
N ASP A 312 -0.29 -13.99 -3.10
CA ASP A 312 -1.02 -14.81 -2.13
C ASP A 312 -2.34 -14.15 -1.73
N VAL A 313 -3.29 -14.98 -1.32
CA VAL A 313 -4.63 -14.56 -0.90
C VAL A 313 -4.95 -15.14 0.46
N SER A 314 -5.53 -14.33 1.34
CA SER A 314 -6.07 -14.76 2.64
C SER A 314 -7.55 -14.39 2.74
N SER A 315 -8.41 -15.37 3.05
CA SER A 315 -9.85 -15.19 3.26
C SER A 315 -10.25 -15.32 4.74
N ASP A 316 -9.28 -15.32 5.64
CA ASP A 316 -9.43 -15.53 7.08
C ASP A 316 -8.68 -14.48 7.91
N ASP A 317 -8.72 -13.22 7.44
CA ASP A 317 -8.12 -12.07 8.13
C ASP A 317 -6.60 -12.14 8.31
N GLY A 318 -5.89 -12.73 7.33
CA GLY A 318 -4.44 -12.82 7.34
C GLY A 318 -3.89 -13.99 8.19
N VAL A 319 -4.74 -14.91 8.66
CA VAL A 319 -4.32 -16.07 9.45
C VAL A 319 -3.59 -17.08 8.57
N ALA A 320 -4.11 -17.37 7.38
CA ALA A 320 -3.50 -18.27 6.42
C ALA A 320 -3.45 -17.63 5.01
N TRP A 321 -2.32 -17.82 4.34
CA TRP A 321 -2.08 -17.31 3.00
C TRP A 321 -1.91 -18.47 2.02
N LEU A 322 -2.67 -18.42 0.93
CA LEU A 322 -2.63 -19.41 -0.13
C LEU A 322 -2.08 -18.79 -1.40
N PRO A 323 -1.12 -19.44 -2.08
CA PRO A 323 -0.56 -18.93 -3.30
C PRO A 323 -1.61 -18.90 -4.42
N LEU A 324 -1.74 -17.76 -5.06
CA LEU A 324 -2.47 -17.63 -6.31
C LEU A 324 -1.55 -18.09 -7.45
N ARG A 325 -2.00 -19.03 -8.26
CA ARG A 325 -1.23 -19.55 -9.38
C ARG A 325 -1.84 -19.11 -10.69
N PRO A 326 -1.02 -18.85 -11.73
CA PRO A 326 -1.52 -18.62 -13.08
C PRO A 326 -2.41 -19.75 -13.55
N GLY A 327 -3.44 -19.40 -14.31
CA GLY A 327 -4.32 -20.37 -14.93
C GLY A 327 -3.75 -20.96 -16.22
N PRO A 328 -4.47 -21.89 -16.83
CA PRO A 328 -3.98 -22.60 -18.00
C PRO A 328 -3.78 -21.73 -19.26
N HIS A 329 -4.32 -20.53 -19.27
CA HIS A 329 -4.23 -19.56 -20.38
C HIS A 329 -3.36 -18.35 -20.07
N ASP A 330 -2.82 -18.25 -18.85
CA ASP A 330 -1.95 -17.14 -18.44
C ASP A 330 -0.48 -17.47 -18.72
N THR A 331 0.35 -16.42 -18.73
CA THR A 331 1.79 -16.63 -18.72
C THR A 331 2.21 -17.28 -17.40
N PRO A 332 3.22 -18.17 -17.38
CA PRO A 332 3.63 -18.91 -16.18
C PRO A 332 4.07 -18.03 -15.00
N ASP A 333 4.29 -16.75 -15.26
CA ASP A 333 4.74 -15.73 -14.31
C ASP A 333 3.71 -14.61 -14.06
N ALA A 334 2.45 -14.81 -14.47
CA ALA A 334 1.39 -13.81 -14.33
C ALA A 334 1.12 -13.39 -12.88
N ASP A 335 1.54 -14.19 -11.90
CA ASP A 335 1.44 -13.93 -10.48
C ASP A 335 2.67 -13.22 -9.88
N LYS A 336 3.73 -12.93 -10.68
CA LYS A 336 5.06 -12.49 -10.20
C LYS A 336 5.48 -11.13 -10.73
N HIS A 337 6.63 -10.66 -10.21
CA HIS A 337 7.29 -9.41 -10.62
C HIS A 337 6.51 -8.15 -10.23
N TRP A 338 5.70 -8.24 -9.18
CA TRP A 338 4.86 -7.16 -8.70
C TRP A 338 5.57 -6.30 -7.65
N ILE A 339 5.32 -4.99 -7.70
CA ILE A 339 5.90 -3.99 -6.78
C ILE A 339 4.79 -3.30 -5.98
N SER A 340 3.73 -2.84 -6.64
CA SER A 340 2.69 -2.04 -5.99
C SER A 340 1.29 -2.47 -6.42
N LEU A 341 0.31 -2.26 -5.54
CA LEU A 341 -1.06 -2.75 -5.69
C LEU A 341 -2.06 -1.68 -5.30
N SER A 342 -3.01 -1.39 -6.19
CA SER A 342 -4.22 -0.63 -5.92
C SER A 342 -5.36 -1.28 -6.71
N LEU A 343 -6.18 -2.09 -6.03
CA LEU A 343 -7.22 -2.90 -6.69
C LEU A 343 -8.14 -2.06 -7.55
N PRO A 344 -8.44 -2.49 -8.79
CA PRO A 344 -8.16 -3.80 -9.35
C PRO A 344 -6.80 -3.94 -10.04
N TYR A 345 -5.89 -2.97 -9.95
CA TYR A 345 -4.63 -2.96 -10.68
C TYR A 345 -3.43 -3.33 -9.81
N VAL A 346 -2.41 -3.87 -10.47
CA VAL A 346 -1.09 -4.15 -9.93
C VAL A 346 -0.03 -3.71 -10.94
N VAL A 347 1.11 -3.23 -10.46
CA VAL A 347 2.25 -2.84 -11.30
C VAL A 347 3.55 -3.44 -10.81
N GLY A 348 4.51 -3.57 -11.71
CA GLY A 348 5.77 -4.22 -11.38
C GLY A 348 6.90 -3.92 -12.36
N THR A 349 7.92 -4.78 -12.34
CA THR A 349 9.12 -4.61 -13.15
C THR A 349 8.84 -4.76 -14.66
N GLN A 350 9.70 -4.17 -15.47
CA GLN A 350 9.65 -4.24 -16.93
C GLN A 350 8.32 -3.75 -17.52
N GLY A 351 7.77 -2.68 -16.95
CA GLY A 351 6.53 -2.07 -17.41
C GLY A 351 5.29 -2.92 -17.15
N ARG A 352 5.37 -3.94 -16.33
CA ARG A 352 4.26 -4.86 -16.08
C ARG A 352 3.09 -4.17 -15.41
N ILE A 353 1.91 -4.29 -16.03
CA ILE A 353 0.62 -3.90 -15.45
C ILE A 353 -0.30 -5.12 -15.49
N GLY A 354 -0.99 -5.38 -14.38
CA GLY A 354 -2.01 -6.42 -14.31
C GLY A 354 -3.33 -5.86 -13.83
N VAL A 355 -4.43 -6.43 -14.30
CA VAL A 355 -5.77 -6.17 -13.79
C VAL A 355 -6.38 -7.46 -13.23
N TRP A 356 -7.07 -7.33 -12.10
CA TRP A 356 -7.69 -8.48 -11.43
C TRP A 356 -8.80 -9.10 -12.28
N GLY A 357 -8.72 -10.41 -12.55
CA GLY A 357 -9.54 -11.11 -13.55
C GLY A 357 -11.05 -11.11 -13.35
N GLY A 358 -11.56 -10.72 -12.19
CA GLY A 358 -13.00 -10.49 -11.99
C GLY A 358 -13.46 -9.05 -12.29
N ALA A 359 -12.53 -8.20 -12.74
CA ALA A 359 -12.77 -6.78 -12.96
C ALA A 359 -12.93 -6.41 -14.45
N LEU A 360 -12.51 -7.27 -15.37
CA LEU A 360 -12.75 -7.03 -16.80
C LEU A 360 -14.26 -7.13 -17.07
N LYS A 361 -14.87 -6.02 -17.49
CA LYS A 361 -16.19 -6.06 -18.12
C LYS A 361 -16.03 -6.77 -19.46
N GLU A 362 -16.78 -7.86 -19.67
CA GLU A 362 -16.91 -8.53 -20.97
C GLU A 362 -17.41 -7.58 -22.06
#